data_84b8b14df21a75586545d604529eca52
#
_entry.id   84b8b14df21a75586545d604529eca52
#
_cell.length_a   1.000
_cell.length_b   1.000
_cell.length_c   1.000
_cell.angle_alpha   90.00
_cell.angle_beta   90.00
_cell.angle_gamma   90.00
#
_symmetry.space_group_name_H-M   'P 1'
#
loop_
_entity.id
_entity.type
_entity.pdbx_description
1 polymer ?
#
loop_
_entity_poly.entity_id
_entity_poly.type
_entity_poly.pdbx_seq_one_letter_code
_entity_poly.pdbx_strand_id
1 'polypeptide(L)'
;MIEGIVTVLKPPAMSSSDVVVDVRHIYETRRVGHLGTLDPEAAGVLPVCVGRAVRLFDYLVDKQKTYLAEIAFGASTDTQDAQGKVAETSDAVVTEEQLDAVLPSFTGTIVQRPPMYSALKFNGQKLYDLALKGKEIPDKSREVQIVSLKRTATLGRNRFLLEITCSRGTYIRTLCSDIGEALGVPAHMAFLLRTASGMFTLDRSLTVAELEAKKAEGRLSETLISCEEAASFLPRLDLKADRRKPAMNGLPTRTNAPDGLCRLYCDDFLGVGAVQHGSVSLKVHLYGE
;
A
#
# COMPACT_ATOMS: atom_id res chain seq x y z
N MET A 1 17.71 -4.38 -19.72
CA MET A 1 17.48 -4.74 -18.28
C MET A 1 15.99 -4.67 -18.05
N ILE A 2 15.40 -5.71 -17.45
CA ILE A 2 13.95 -5.74 -17.14
C ILE A 2 13.70 -4.86 -15.94
N GLU A 3 12.84 -3.84 -16.04
CA GLU A 3 12.52 -2.90 -14.96
C GLU A 3 11.13 -2.30 -15.12
N GLY A 4 10.47 -2.08 -14.02
CA GLY A 4 9.11 -1.56 -13.93
C GLY A 4 8.44 -1.98 -12.62
N ILE A 5 7.13 -1.95 -12.58
CA ILE A 5 6.34 -2.37 -11.43
C ILE A 5 5.45 -3.55 -11.84
N VAL A 6 5.59 -4.69 -11.17
CA VAL A 6 4.67 -5.81 -11.29
C VAL A 6 3.64 -5.75 -10.17
N THR A 7 2.38 -6.01 -10.50
CA THR A 7 1.32 -6.13 -9.49
C THR A 7 1.13 -7.61 -9.15
N VAL A 8 1.53 -7.99 -7.94
CA VAL A 8 1.41 -9.38 -7.48
C VAL A 8 0.14 -9.56 -6.67
N LEU A 9 -0.63 -10.59 -6.98
CA LEU A 9 -1.73 -11.07 -6.15
C LEU A 9 -1.14 -11.89 -5.01
N LYS A 10 -0.88 -11.23 -3.87
CA LYS A 10 -0.35 -11.91 -2.68
C LYS A 10 -1.40 -12.84 -2.09
N PRO A 11 -1.13 -14.14 -1.91
CA PRO A 11 -2.03 -15.03 -1.19
C PRO A 11 -1.97 -14.80 0.32
N PRO A 12 -2.95 -15.30 1.10
CA PRO A 12 -2.82 -15.46 2.56
C PRO A 12 -1.65 -16.39 2.92
N ALA A 13 -1.24 -16.38 4.19
CA ALA A 13 -0.14 -17.18 4.76
C ALA A 13 1.25 -16.92 4.14
N MET A 14 1.42 -15.81 3.43
CA MET A 14 2.70 -15.37 2.85
C MET A 14 2.98 -13.93 3.26
N SER A 15 4.18 -13.60 3.70
CA SER A 15 4.54 -12.22 4.00
C SER A 15 4.81 -11.42 2.71
N SER A 16 4.69 -10.09 2.78
CA SER A 16 5.09 -9.22 1.67
C SER A 16 6.59 -9.35 1.32
N SER A 17 7.42 -9.75 2.29
CA SER A 17 8.85 -9.99 2.08
C SER A 17 9.12 -11.28 1.31
N ASP A 18 8.33 -12.32 1.53
CA ASP A 18 8.44 -13.58 0.79
C ASP A 18 8.13 -13.35 -0.69
N VAL A 19 7.06 -12.59 -0.99
CA VAL A 19 6.74 -12.18 -2.37
C VAL A 19 7.92 -11.43 -3.01
N VAL A 20 8.59 -10.54 -2.28
CA VAL A 20 9.79 -9.86 -2.80
C VAL A 20 10.91 -10.84 -3.11
N VAL A 21 11.08 -11.90 -2.31
CA VAL A 21 12.08 -12.96 -2.57
C VAL A 21 11.74 -13.71 -3.85
N ASP A 22 10.48 -14.13 -4.03
CA ASP A 22 10.02 -14.83 -5.23
C ASP A 22 10.23 -13.96 -6.48
N VAL A 23 9.81 -12.68 -6.42
CA VAL A 23 9.99 -11.72 -7.53
C VAL A 23 11.47 -11.51 -7.86
N ARG A 24 12.39 -11.51 -6.86
CA ARG A 24 13.84 -11.48 -7.10
C ARG A 24 14.32 -12.67 -7.92
N HIS A 25 13.85 -13.88 -7.61
CA HIS A 25 14.19 -15.09 -8.34
C HIS A 25 13.61 -15.11 -9.75
N ILE A 26 12.33 -14.68 -9.88
CA ILE A 26 11.65 -14.65 -11.18
C ILE A 26 12.34 -13.68 -12.14
N TYR A 27 12.59 -12.44 -11.69
CA TYR A 27 13.20 -11.38 -12.53
C TYR A 27 14.74 -11.35 -12.49
N GLU A 28 15.37 -12.28 -11.79
CA GLU A 28 16.83 -12.43 -11.69
C GLU A 28 17.56 -11.14 -11.31
N THR A 29 16.96 -10.38 -10.37
CA THR A 29 17.53 -9.12 -9.89
C THR A 29 17.44 -8.97 -8.39
N ARG A 30 18.47 -8.37 -7.78
CA ARG A 30 18.45 -8.05 -6.33
C ARG A 30 17.67 -6.77 -6.01
N ARG A 31 17.44 -5.91 -7.00
CA ARG A 31 16.75 -4.62 -6.84
C ARG A 31 15.24 -4.82 -6.93
N VAL A 32 14.63 -5.25 -5.85
CA VAL A 32 13.19 -5.48 -5.74
C VAL A 32 12.69 -4.97 -4.40
N GLY A 33 11.53 -4.30 -4.40
CA GLY A 33 10.89 -3.79 -3.18
C GLY A 33 9.40 -3.56 -3.39
N HIS A 34 8.56 -3.84 -2.38
CA HIS A 34 7.11 -3.66 -2.47
C HIS A 34 6.66 -2.23 -2.07
N LEU A 35 5.54 -1.76 -2.62
CA LEU A 35 4.96 -0.43 -2.37
C LEU A 35 3.89 -0.44 -1.25
N GLY A 36 4.19 -1.06 -0.14
CA GLY A 36 3.31 -1.10 1.03
C GLY A 36 2.98 -2.51 1.47
N THR A 37 3.27 -2.77 2.74
CA THR A 37 3.08 -4.08 3.37
C THR A 37 1.61 -4.50 3.40
N LEU A 38 1.37 -5.78 3.19
CA LEU A 38 0.18 -6.52 3.60
C LEU A 38 0.56 -7.45 4.74
N ASP A 39 -0.31 -7.58 5.72
CA ASP A 39 -0.14 -8.56 6.79
C ASP A 39 -0.06 -9.98 6.19
N PRO A 40 0.59 -10.96 6.85
CA PRO A 40 0.74 -12.31 6.29
C PRO A 40 -0.59 -12.94 5.86
N GLU A 41 -1.62 -12.84 6.68
CA GLU A 41 -2.94 -13.42 6.41
C GLU A 41 -3.81 -12.57 5.46
N ALA A 42 -3.44 -11.33 5.20
CA ALA A 42 -4.14 -10.51 4.21
C ALA A 42 -3.78 -10.96 2.79
N ALA A 43 -4.76 -10.88 1.89
CA ALA A 43 -4.58 -11.17 0.47
C ALA A 43 -4.63 -9.88 -0.37
N GLY A 44 -4.29 -10.00 -1.65
CA GLY A 44 -4.61 -9.00 -2.67
C GLY A 44 -3.42 -8.30 -3.29
N VAL A 45 -3.72 -7.13 -3.84
CA VAL A 45 -2.83 -6.31 -4.66
C VAL A 45 -1.57 -5.90 -3.91
N LEU A 46 -0.42 -6.40 -4.32
CA LEU A 46 0.90 -6.00 -3.82
C LEU A 46 1.77 -5.51 -4.99
N PRO A 47 1.86 -4.20 -5.23
CA PRO A 47 2.76 -3.68 -6.25
C PRO A 47 4.21 -3.84 -5.80
N VAL A 48 5.03 -4.38 -6.70
CA VAL A 48 6.45 -4.68 -6.46
C VAL A 48 7.29 -4.02 -7.54
N CYS A 49 8.17 -3.13 -7.13
CA CYS A 49 9.15 -2.48 -8.01
C CYS A 49 10.29 -3.43 -8.35
N VAL A 50 10.68 -3.49 -9.63
CA VAL A 50 11.77 -4.29 -10.17
C VAL A 50 12.80 -3.37 -10.83
N GLY A 51 14.07 -3.60 -10.55
CA GLY A 51 15.16 -2.81 -11.12
C GLY A 51 15.20 -1.38 -10.59
N ARG A 52 15.39 -0.40 -11.47
CA ARG A 52 15.45 1.03 -11.10
C ARG A 52 14.11 1.59 -10.59
N ALA A 53 12.99 0.91 -10.87
CA ALA A 53 11.67 1.32 -10.38
C ALA A 53 11.61 1.42 -8.84
N VAL A 54 12.49 0.76 -8.10
CA VAL A 54 12.60 0.93 -6.62
C VAL A 54 12.87 2.38 -6.21
N ARG A 55 13.43 3.21 -7.10
CA ARG A 55 13.67 4.63 -6.85
C ARG A 55 12.38 5.47 -6.85
N LEU A 56 11.28 4.92 -7.38
CA LEU A 56 9.97 5.57 -7.37
C LEU A 56 9.19 5.34 -6.06
N PHE A 57 9.74 4.59 -5.10
CA PHE A 57 9.05 4.21 -3.86
C PHE A 57 8.35 5.40 -3.19
N ASP A 58 9.09 6.48 -2.92
CA ASP A 58 8.57 7.65 -2.19
C ASP A 58 7.47 8.41 -2.94
N TYR A 59 7.39 8.25 -4.26
CA TYR A 59 6.38 8.90 -5.11
C TYR A 59 5.12 8.05 -5.30
N LEU A 60 5.20 6.74 -5.06
CA LEU A 60 4.12 5.79 -5.32
C LEU A 60 3.46 5.26 -4.04
N VAL A 61 4.19 5.24 -2.92
CA VAL A 61 3.74 4.59 -1.68
C VAL A 61 2.58 5.33 -0.99
N ASP A 62 2.47 6.65 -1.20
CA ASP A 62 1.47 7.50 -0.53
C ASP A 62 0.10 7.54 -1.23
N LYS A 63 -0.12 6.65 -2.21
CA LYS A 63 -1.42 6.55 -2.88
C LYS A 63 -2.46 5.88 -1.99
N GLN A 64 -3.73 6.22 -2.22
CA GLN A 64 -4.86 5.59 -1.55
C GLN A 64 -4.87 4.08 -1.76
N LYS A 65 -5.43 3.36 -0.81
CA LYS A 65 -5.64 1.90 -0.88
C LYS A 65 -7.11 1.61 -0.70
N THR A 66 -7.60 0.62 -1.43
CA THR A 66 -8.97 0.10 -1.28
C THR A 66 -8.91 -1.35 -0.82
N TYR A 67 -9.77 -1.66 0.13
CA TYR A 67 -9.84 -2.97 0.77
C TYR A 67 -11.28 -3.47 0.79
N LEU A 68 -11.42 -4.79 0.73
CA LEU A 68 -12.57 -5.51 1.25
C LEU A 68 -12.14 -6.16 2.56
N ALA A 69 -12.82 -5.80 3.64
CA ALA A 69 -12.54 -6.32 4.98
C ALA A 69 -13.78 -7.02 5.54
N GLU A 70 -13.59 -8.21 6.06
CA GLU A 70 -14.62 -8.85 6.85
C GLU A 70 -14.47 -8.44 8.30
N ILE A 71 -15.49 -7.77 8.86
CA ILE A 71 -15.63 -7.53 10.29
C ILE A 71 -16.50 -8.63 10.92
N ALA A 72 -16.01 -9.20 12.01
CA ALA A 72 -16.75 -10.17 12.82
C ALA A 72 -16.98 -9.62 14.22
N PHE A 73 -18.25 -9.51 14.62
CA PHE A 73 -18.67 -9.11 15.96
C PHE A 73 -18.90 -10.31 16.87
N GLY A 74 -18.85 -10.09 18.17
CA GLY A 74 -19.06 -11.08 19.21
C GLY A 74 -17.76 -11.59 19.86
N ALA A 75 -16.59 -11.23 19.31
CA ALA A 75 -15.30 -11.49 19.94
C ALA A 75 -14.27 -10.43 19.54
N SER A 76 -13.43 -9.99 20.47
CA SER A 76 -12.21 -9.25 20.21
C SER A 76 -10.98 -10.14 20.39
N THR A 77 -9.87 -9.79 19.76
CA THR A 77 -8.60 -10.50 19.87
C THR A 77 -7.45 -9.54 20.19
N ASP A 78 -6.38 -10.04 20.76
CA ASP A 78 -5.19 -9.28 21.14
C ASP A 78 -4.44 -8.69 19.94
N THR A 79 -4.59 -9.29 18.74
CA THR A 79 -4.03 -8.79 17.47
C THR A 79 -5.00 -7.97 16.65
N GLN A 80 -6.27 -7.89 17.07
CA GLN A 80 -7.38 -7.24 16.35
C GLN A 80 -7.72 -7.93 15.02
N ASP A 81 -7.22 -9.15 14.79
CA ASP A 81 -7.52 -10.01 13.63
C ASP A 81 -7.81 -11.46 14.09
N ALA A 82 -8.20 -12.31 13.15
CA ALA A 82 -8.59 -13.70 13.44
C ALA A 82 -7.44 -14.59 13.94
N GLN A 83 -6.18 -14.15 13.90
CA GLN A 83 -5.01 -14.94 14.33
C GLN A 83 -4.70 -14.75 15.82
N GLY A 84 -5.27 -13.71 16.44
CA GLY A 84 -5.03 -13.39 17.84
C GLY A 84 -5.78 -14.31 18.80
N LYS A 85 -5.36 -14.26 20.06
CA LYS A 85 -6.10 -14.91 21.16
C LYS A 85 -7.33 -14.09 21.49
N VAL A 86 -8.47 -14.77 21.69
CA VAL A 86 -9.71 -14.12 22.13
C VAL A 86 -9.47 -13.42 23.46
N ALA A 87 -9.79 -12.13 23.53
CA ALA A 87 -9.68 -11.29 24.71
C ALA A 87 -11.05 -11.10 25.40
N GLU A 88 -12.10 -10.85 24.61
CA GLU A 88 -13.47 -10.64 25.10
C GLU A 88 -14.46 -11.34 24.19
N THR A 89 -15.62 -11.72 24.74
CA THR A 89 -16.73 -12.31 24.00
C THR A 89 -18.06 -11.68 24.37
N SER A 90 -19.01 -11.69 23.43
CA SER A 90 -20.38 -11.21 23.63
C SER A 90 -21.36 -11.99 22.75
N ASP A 91 -22.54 -12.30 23.27
CA ASP A 91 -23.65 -12.91 22.50
C ASP A 91 -24.54 -11.86 21.80
N ALA A 92 -24.23 -10.58 21.95
CA ALA A 92 -24.96 -9.50 21.32
C ALA A 92 -24.95 -9.63 19.80
N VAL A 93 -26.07 -9.28 19.18
CA VAL A 93 -26.24 -9.31 17.72
C VAL A 93 -26.23 -7.88 17.21
N VAL A 94 -25.38 -7.61 16.26
CA VAL A 94 -25.33 -6.34 15.52
C VAL A 94 -26.20 -6.49 14.26
N THR A 95 -27.14 -5.56 14.07
CA THR A 95 -27.94 -5.51 12.85
C THR A 95 -27.27 -4.69 11.75
N GLU A 96 -27.76 -4.84 10.51
CA GLU A 96 -27.27 -4.04 9.36
C GLU A 96 -27.48 -2.54 9.60
N GLU A 97 -28.63 -2.17 10.15
CA GLU A 97 -29.02 -0.78 10.42
C GLU A 97 -28.10 -0.15 11.50
N GLN A 98 -27.77 -0.92 12.55
CA GLN A 98 -26.85 -0.45 13.58
C GLN A 98 -25.44 -0.21 13.00
N LEU A 99 -24.96 -1.16 12.21
CA LEU A 99 -23.67 -1.02 11.55
C LEU A 99 -23.67 0.18 10.59
N ASP A 100 -24.65 0.24 9.67
CA ASP A 100 -24.73 1.32 8.68
C ASP A 100 -24.87 2.71 9.33
N ALA A 101 -25.51 2.81 10.49
CA ALA A 101 -25.65 4.06 11.25
C ALA A 101 -24.32 4.55 11.86
N VAL A 102 -23.39 3.66 12.22
CA VAL A 102 -22.12 4.03 12.86
C VAL A 102 -21.01 4.32 11.84
N LEU A 103 -21.03 3.70 10.64
CA LEU A 103 -19.96 3.83 9.63
C LEU A 103 -19.64 5.29 9.26
N PRO A 104 -20.61 6.24 9.13
CA PRO A 104 -20.31 7.62 8.81
C PRO A 104 -19.39 8.32 9.82
N SER A 105 -19.41 7.93 11.10
CA SER A 105 -18.54 8.52 12.13
C SER A 105 -17.05 8.15 11.95
N PHE A 106 -16.76 7.11 11.19
CA PHE A 106 -15.42 6.68 10.86
C PHE A 106 -14.95 7.17 9.48
N THR A 107 -15.74 7.99 8.78
CA THR A 107 -15.38 8.58 7.49
C THR A 107 -14.78 9.97 7.68
N GLY A 108 -13.79 10.32 6.88
CA GLY A 108 -13.03 11.57 7.02
C GLY A 108 -11.70 11.36 7.75
N THR A 109 -11.22 12.39 8.44
CA THR A 109 -9.99 12.30 9.23
C THR A 109 -10.30 11.71 10.61
N ILE A 110 -9.67 10.59 10.93
CA ILE A 110 -9.78 9.92 12.23
C ILE A 110 -8.40 9.74 12.84
N VAL A 111 -8.36 9.64 14.18
CA VAL A 111 -7.13 9.31 14.90
C VAL A 111 -7.13 7.82 15.22
N GLN A 112 -6.09 7.12 14.76
CA GLN A 112 -5.91 5.70 15.07
C GLN A 112 -4.68 5.46 15.93
N ARG A 113 -4.82 4.61 16.94
CA ARG A 113 -3.70 4.02 17.67
C ARG A 113 -3.25 2.76 16.95
N PRO A 114 -2.00 2.69 16.44
CA PRO A 114 -1.50 1.49 15.78
C PRO A 114 -1.61 0.25 16.68
N PRO A 115 -1.96 -0.93 16.13
CA PRO A 115 -2.01 -2.15 16.93
C PRO A 115 -0.62 -2.49 17.46
N MET A 116 -0.56 -3.13 18.64
CA MET A 116 0.70 -3.54 19.26
C MET A 116 1.55 -4.42 18.35
N TYR A 117 0.89 -5.29 17.58
CA TYR A 117 1.52 -6.16 16.59
C TYR A 117 1.62 -5.48 15.21
N SER A 118 2.48 -4.45 15.11
CA SER A 118 2.69 -3.72 13.84
C SER A 118 4.17 -3.67 13.43
N ALA A 119 4.42 -3.45 12.13
CA ALA A 119 5.75 -3.30 11.55
C ALA A 119 6.44 -1.97 11.89
N LEU A 120 5.76 -1.07 12.62
CA LEU A 120 6.34 0.21 13.04
C LEU A 120 7.56 -0.03 13.93
N LYS A 121 8.58 0.82 13.75
CA LYS A 121 9.79 0.80 14.57
C LYS A 121 9.73 1.89 15.65
N PHE A 122 10.15 1.52 16.86
CA PHE A 122 10.44 2.44 17.94
C PHE A 122 11.89 2.25 18.38
N ASN A 123 12.68 3.33 18.33
CA ASN A 123 14.13 3.27 18.63
C ASN A 123 14.88 2.14 17.89
N GLY A 124 14.53 1.94 16.60
CA GLY A 124 15.15 0.91 15.76
C GLY A 124 14.58 -0.52 15.94
N GLN A 125 13.75 -0.79 16.96
CA GLN A 125 13.10 -2.07 17.20
C GLN A 125 11.65 -2.06 16.69
N LYS A 126 11.17 -3.17 16.14
CA LYS A 126 9.76 -3.30 15.73
C LYS A 126 8.86 -3.27 16.96
N LEU A 127 7.69 -2.64 16.88
CA LEU A 127 6.69 -2.66 17.97
C LEU A 127 6.29 -4.09 18.32
N TYR A 128 6.20 -4.96 17.34
CA TYR A 128 6.01 -6.41 17.51
C TYR A 128 7.01 -7.02 18.51
N ASP A 129 8.32 -6.72 18.37
CA ASP A 129 9.36 -7.28 19.24
C ASP A 129 9.30 -6.69 20.67
N LEU A 130 8.77 -5.47 20.80
CA LEU A 130 8.58 -4.81 22.10
C LEU A 130 7.34 -5.37 22.82
N ALA A 131 6.26 -5.62 22.09
CA ALA A 131 5.04 -6.24 22.59
C ALA A 131 5.32 -7.64 23.17
N LEU A 132 6.07 -8.47 22.45
CA LEU A 132 6.48 -9.80 22.92
C LEU A 132 7.33 -9.75 24.23
N LYS A 133 8.01 -8.64 24.49
CA LYS A 133 8.82 -8.43 25.70
C LYS A 133 8.06 -7.74 26.83
N GLY A 134 6.75 -7.50 26.67
CA GLY A 134 5.91 -6.85 27.69
C GLY A 134 6.32 -5.40 28.00
N LYS A 135 7.02 -4.70 27.09
CA LYS A 135 7.43 -3.31 27.28
C LYS A 135 6.28 -2.35 26.95
N GLU A 136 6.13 -1.30 27.76
CA GLU A 136 5.23 -0.20 27.45
C GLU A 136 5.63 0.44 26.11
N ILE A 137 4.64 0.61 25.24
CA ILE A 137 4.79 1.24 23.93
C ILE A 137 4.23 2.66 24.06
N PRO A 138 5.01 3.70 23.73
CA PRO A 138 4.52 5.06 23.73
C PRO A 138 3.33 5.20 22.78
N ASP A 139 2.38 6.07 23.15
CA ASP A 139 1.26 6.40 22.28
C ASP A 139 1.80 6.96 20.96
N LYS A 140 1.48 6.27 19.87
CA LYS A 140 1.82 6.64 18.49
C LYS A 140 0.56 6.86 17.66
N SER A 141 -0.48 7.35 18.30
CA SER A 141 -1.70 7.77 17.62
C SER A 141 -1.35 8.71 16.47
N ARG A 142 -2.01 8.50 15.34
CA ARG A 142 -1.81 9.30 14.15
C ARG A 142 -3.11 9.55 13.42
N GLU A 143 -3.18 10.67 12.75
CA GLU A 143 -4.27 10.96 11.85
C GLU A 143 -4.16 10.10 10.59
N VAL A 144 -5.29 9.51 10.18
CA VAL A 144 -5.47 8.82 8.92
C VAL A 144 -6.77 9.29 8.28
N GLN A 145 -6.87 9.16 6.97
CA GLN A 145 -8.08 9.57 6.25
C GLN A 145 -8.80 8.33 5.71
N ILE A 146 -10.04 8.17 6.09
CA ILE A 146 -10.98 7.23 5.48
C ILE A 146 -11.79 8.01 4.45
N VAL A 147 -11.51 7.73 3.17
CA VAL A 147 -12.15 8.44 2.04
C VAL A 147 -13.57 7.91 1.81
N SER A 148 -13.75 6.61 1.99
CA SER A 148 -15.03 5.93 1.82
C SER A 148 -15.05 4.68 2.69
N LEU A 149 -16.19 4.44 3.32
CA LEU A 149 -16.44 3.26 4.16
C LEU A 149 -17.91 2.88 4.01
N LYS A 150 -18.16 1.68 3.52
CA LYS A 150 -19.53 1.19 3.32
C LYS A 150 -19.60 -0.32 3.50
N ARG A 151 -20.72 -0.81 4.03
CA ARG A 151 -21.06 -2.24 4.02
C ARG A 151 -21.46 -2.64 2.59
N THR A 152 -20.90 -3.73 2.11
CA THR A 152 -21.20 -4.26 0.76
C THR A 152 -21.96 -5.57 0.80
N ALA A 153 -21.86 -6.34 1.89
CA ALA A 153 -22.59 -7.58 2.07
C ALA A 153 -22.72 -7.96 3.56
N THR A 154 -23.71 -8.77 3.85
CA THR A 154 -23.88 -9.52 5.09
C THR A 154 -23.53 -10.96 4.83
N LEU A 155 -22.51 -11.49 5.52
CA LEU A 155 -22.00 -12.85 5.30
C LEU A 155 -22.62 -13.89 6.25
N GLY A 156 -23.33 -13.42 7.27
CA GLY A 156 -23.98 -14.25 8.27
C GLY A 156 -24.25 -13.48 9.56
N ARG A 157 -24.66 -14.18 10.61
CA ARG A 157 -24.87 -13.56 11.93
C ARG A 157 -23.57 -12.91 12.40
N ASN A 158 -23.61 -11.60 12.68
CA ASN A 158 -22.48 -10.82 13.18
C ASN A 158 -21.26 -10.73 12.24
N ARG A 159 -21.41 -11.03 10.94
CA ARG A 159 -20.31 -10.96 9.96
C ARG A 159 -20.70 -10.14 8.74
N PHE A 160 -19.93 -9.10 8.48
CA PHE A 160 -20.24 -8.15 7.43
C PHE A 160 -18.98 -7.87 6.57
N LEU A 161 -19.20 -7.61 5.29
CA LEU A 161 -18.15 -7.21 4.37
C LEU A 161 -18.19 -5.69 4.19
N LEU A 162 -17.05 -5.04 4.45
CA LEU A 162 -16.87 -3.60 4.32
C LEU A 162 -15.93 -3.30 3.15
N GLU A 163 -16.31 -2.35 2.30
CA GLU A 163 -15.39 -1.73 1.34
C GLU A 163 -14.85 -0.44 1.94
N ILE A 164 -13.52 -0.29 1.96
CA ILE A 164 -12.82 0.78 2.65
C ILE A 164 -11.79 1.38 1.70
N THR A 165 -11.90 2.68 1.39
CA THR A 165 -10.85 3.43 0.71
C THR A 165 -10.22 4.39 1.70
N CYS A 166 -8.90 4.32 1.86
CA CYS A 166 -8.20 5.08 2.90
C CYS A 166 -6.80 5.52 2.49
N SER A 167 -6.23 6.43 3.27
CA SER A 167 -4.84 6.90 3.13
C SER A 167 -3.83 5.83 3.55
N ARG A 168 -2.57 6.05 3.19
CA ARG A 168 -1.45 5.27 3.71
C ARG A 168 -1.44 5.27 5.23
N GLY A 169 -1.09 4.10 5.77
CA GLY A 169 -0.88 3.96 7.20
C GLY A 169 -2.13 3.67 8.01
N THR A 170 -3.29 3.59 7.39
CA THR A 170 -4.52 3.13 8.04
C THR A 170 -4.41 1.65 8.40
N TYR A 171 -4.76 1.30 9.64
CA TYR A 171 -4.87 -0.07 10.13
C TYR A 171 -6.33 -0.50 10.08
N ILE A 172 -6.65 -1.41 9.16
CA ILE A 172 -8.02 -1.92 9.00
C ILE A 172 -8.41 -2.78 10.22
N ARG A 173 -7.46 -3.47 10.84
CA ARG A 173 -7.66 -4.19 12.11
C ARG A 173 -8.17 -3.27 13.21
N THR A 174 -7.50 -2.15 13.41
CA THR A 174 -7.91 -1.14 14.39
C THR A 174 -9.27 -0.54 14.03
N LEU A 175 -9.54 -0.24 12.76
CA LEU A 175 -10.84 0.27 12.34
C LEU A 175 -11.98 -0.70 12.68
N CYS A 176 -11.79 -2.01 12.48
CA CYS A 176 -12.79 -3.02 12.85
C CYS A 176 -12.99 -3.08 14.36
N SER A 177 -11.92 -3.00 15.15
CA SER A 177 -11.98 -2.95 16.61
C SER A 177 -12.73 -1.71 17.11
N ASP A 178 -12.39 -0.52 16.57
CA ASP A 178 -12.99 0.77 16.93
C ASP A 178 -14.50 0.81 16.60
N ILE A 179 -14.91 0.23 15.46
CA ILE A 179 -16.33 0.07 15.10
C ILE A 179 -17.04 -0.82 16.12
N GLY A 180 -16.40 -1.91 16.56
CA GLY A 180 -16.92 -2.77 17.61
C GLY A 180 -17.11 -2.03 18.93
N GLU A 181 -16.12 -1.25 19.35
CA GLU A 181 -16.17 -0.43 20.56
C GLU A 181 -17.32 0.59 20.49
N ALA A 182 -17.49 1.28 19.37
CA ALA A 182 -18.57 2.26 19.17
C ALA A 182 -19.97 1.64 19.23
N LEU A 183 -20.12 0.37 18.88
CA LEU A 183 -21.38 -0.39 19.00
C LEU A 183 -21.53 -1.11 20.34
N GLY A 184 -20.50 -1.07 21.21
CA GLY A 184 -20.49 -1.79 22.48
C GLY A 184 -20.45 -3.32 22.34
N VAL A 185 -19.98 -3.83 21.20
CA VAL A 185 -19.88 -5.27 20.91
C VAL A 185 -18.45 -5.58 20.44
N PRO A 186 -17.71 -6.47 21.14
CA PRO A 186 -16.34 -6.83 20.74
C PRO A 186 -16.29 -7.27 19.29
N ALA A 187 -15.30 -6.77 18.55
CA ALA A 187 -15.12 -7.10 17.12
C ALA A 187 -13.64 -7.25 16.76
N HIS A 188 -13.40 -7.96 15.66
CA HIS A 188 -12.10 -8.11 15.05
C HIS A 188 -12.22 -8.17 13.52
N MET A 189 -11.11 -7.97 12.83
CA MET A 189 -11.00 -8.17 11.38
C MET A 189 -10.83 -9.67 11.11
N ALA A 190 -11.82 -10.31 10.48
CA ALA A 190 -11.78 -11.75 10.19
C ALA A 190 -11.02 -12.07 8.89
N PHE A 191 -11.08 -11.16 7.89
CA PHE A 191 -10.39 -11.31 6.62
C PHE A 191 -10.08 -9.94 6.01
N LEU A 192 -9.01 -9.86 5.20
CA LEU A 192 -8.63 -8.64 4.49
C LEU A 192 -8.15 -8.96 3.07
N LEU A 193 -8.77 -8.30 2.09
CA LEU A 193 -8.36 -8.30 0.70
C LEU A 193 -8.07 -6.87 0.24
N ARG A 194 -6.82 -6.54 -0.11
CA ARG A 194 -6.53 -5.27 -0.77
C ARG A 194 -6.88 -5.36 -2.25
N THR A 195 -7.90 -4.61 -2.68
CA THR A 195 -8.39 -4.61 -4.06
C THR A 195 -7.66 -3.61 -4.94
N ALA A 196 -7.13 -2.53 -4.35
CA ALA A 196 -6.35 -1.54 -5.08
C ALA A 196 -5.26 -0.86 -4.21
N SER A 197 -4.19 -0.40 -4.84
CA SER A 197 -3.15 0.46 -4.27
C SER A 197 -2.73 1.50 -5.31
N GLY A 198 -3.31 2.72 -5.25
CA GLY A 198 -3.19 3.70 -6.32
C GLY A 198 -3.77 3.17 -7.62
N MET A 199 -2.96 3.17 -8.69
CA MET A 199 -3.35 2.67 -10.01
C MET A 199 -3.27 1.13 -10.16
N PHE A 200 -2.75 0.44 -9.17
CA PHE A 200 -2.56 -1.01 -9.19
C PHE A 200 -3.83 -1.70 -8.65
N THR A 201 -4.46 -2.55 -9.44
CA THR A 201 -5.77 -3.16 -9.19
C THR A 201 -5.74 -4.68 -9.34
N LEU A 202 -6.78 -5.37 -8.87
CA LEU A 202 -6.86 -6.84 -8.90
C LEU A 202 -6.84 -7.40 -10.33
N ASP A 203 -7.52 -6.76 -11.28
CA ASP A 203 -7.60 -7.18 -12.68
C ASP A 203 -6.24 -7.17 -13.40
N ARG A 204 -5.28 -6.39 -12.90
CA ARG A 204 -3.89 -6.32 -13.39
C ARG A 204 -2.91 -7.12 -12.54
N SER A 205 -3.38 -7.84 -11.54
CA SER A 205 -2.54 -8.61 -10.62
C SER A 205 -2.31 -10.02 -11.11
N LEU A 206 -1.09 -10.52 -10.95
CA LEU A 206 -0.68 -11.88 -11.30
C LEU A 206 -0.22 -12.63 -10.05
N THR A 207 -0.56 -13.89 -9.97
CA THR A 207 0.00 -14.81 -8.96
C THR A 207 1.48 -15.08 -9.23
N VAL A 208 2.21 -15.55 -8.24
CA VAL A 208 3.61 -15.99 -8.39
C VAL A 208 3.71 -17.09 -9.48
N ALA A 209 2.79 -18.04 -9.50
CA ALA A 209 2.75 -19.12 -10.49
C ALA A 209 2.54 -18.60 -11.92
N GLU A 210 1.67 -17.60 -12.12
CA GLU A 210 1.50 -16.96 -13.44
C GLU A 210 2.75 -16.21 -13.88
N LEU A 211 3.46 -15.57 -12.95
CA LEU A 211 4.75 -14.92 -13.26
C LEU A 211 5.82 -15.94 -13.66
N GLU A 212 5.90 -17.08 -13.00
CA GLU A 212 6.81 -18.18 -13.38
C GLU A 212 6.47 -18.73 -14.77
N ALA A 213 5.19 -18.89 -15.08
CA ALA A 213 4.75 -19.31 -16.41
C ALA A 213 5.16 -18.26 -17.48
N LYS A 214 4.95 -16.97 -17.24
CA LYS A 214 5.40 -15.88 -18.12
C LYS A 214 6.92 -15.88 -18.31
N LYS A 215 7.69 -16.19 -17.27
CA LYS A 215 9.15 -16.34 -17.37
C LYS A 215 9.50 -17.49 -18.30
N ALA A 216 8.88 -18.66 -18.14
CA ALA A 216 9.13 -19.83 -18.99
C ALA A 216 8.78 -19.60 -20.46
N GLU A 217 7.77 -18.75 -20.74
CA GLU A 217 7.38 -18.32 -22.08
C GLU A 217 8.31 -17.22 -22.67
N GLY A 218 9.24 -16.66 -21.91
CA GLY A 218 10.08 -15.53 -22.34
C GLY A 218 9.32 -14.20 -22.42
N ARG A 219 8.14 -14.09 -21.77
CA ARG A 219 7.19 -12.97 -21.85
C ARG A 219 7.12 -12.14 -20.56
N LEU A 220 8.13 -12.27 -19.71
CA LEU A 220 8.14 -11.62 -18.39
C LEU A 220 8.07 -10.08 -18.46
N SER A 221 8.60 -9.48 -19.54
CA SER A 221 8.52 -8.01 -19.73
C SER A 221 7.08 -7.49 -19.88
N GLU A 222 6.15 -8.32 -20.38
CA GLU A 222 4.74 -7.95 -20.57
C GLU A 222 3.98 -7.79 -19.23
N THR A 223 4.52 -8.29 -18.14
CA THR A 223 3.90 -8.23 -16.81
C THR A 223 4.21 -6.94 -16.07
N LEU A 224 5.06 -6.09 -16.64
CA LEU A 224 5.53 -4.87 -16.00
C LEU A 224 4.78 -3.63 -16.48
N ILE A 225 4.33 -2.83 -15.54
CA ILE A 225 3.94 -1.44 -15.74
C ILE A 225 5.22 -0.62 -15.81
N SER A 226 5.40 0.19 -16.85
CA SER A 226 6.60 1.02 -17.01
C SER A 226 6.72 2.07 -15.90
N CYS A 227 7.95 2.51 -15.62
CA CYS A 227 8.16 3.62 -14.68
C CYS A 227 7.47 4.92 -15.14
N GLU A 228 7.38 5.13 -16.45
CA GLU A 228 6.69 6.27 -17.03
C GLU A 228 5.19 6.21 -16.80
N GLU A 229 4.56 5.05 -17.04
CA GLU A 229 3.13 4.82 -16.77
C GLU A 229 2.83 4.95 -15.28
N ALA A 230 3.65 4.38 -14.42
CA ALA A 230 3.50 4.47 -12.98
C ALA A 230 3.58 5.91 -12.44
N ALA A 231 4.33 6.78 -13.11
CA ALA A 231 4.45 8.20 -12.79
C ALA A 231 3.43 9.09 -13.53
N SER A 232 2.46 8.53 -14.27
CA SER A 232 1.53 9.27 -15.14
C SER A 232 0.69 10.34 -14.44
N PHE A 233 0.51 10.24 -13.12
CA PHE A 233 -0.16 11.25 -12.30
C PHE A 233 0.63 12.56 -12.16
N LEU A 234 1.92 12.60 -12.53
CA LEU A 234 2.73 13.81 -12.54
C LEU A 234 2.61 14.53 -13.89
N PRO A 235 2.61 15.88 -13.91
CA PRO A 235 2.63 16.62 -15.16
C PRO A 235 3.91 16.34 -15.97
N ARG A 236 3.80 16.42 -17.30
CA ARG A 236 4.93 16.27 -18.23
C ARG A 236 5.69 17.59 -18.35
N LEU A 237 7.02 17.53 -18.38
CA LEU A 237 7.91 18.65 -18.68
C LEU A 237 9.00 18.20 -19.64
N ASP A 238 9.07 18.83 -20.81
CA ASP A 238 10.05 18.53 -21.87
C ASP A 238 11.23 19.52 -21.80
N LEU A 239 12.44 18.97 -21.80
CA LEU A 239 13.69 19.73 -21.95
C LEU A 239 14.11 19.78 -23.41
N LYS A 240 14.85 20.81 -23.77
CA LYS A 240 15.54 20.86 -25.07
C LYS A 240 16.65 19.80 -25.13
N ALA A 241 16.96 19.30 -26.34
CA ALA A 241 17.93 18.22 -26.55
C ALA A 241 19.32 18.51 -25.95
N ASP A 242 19.79 19.77 -26.03
CA ASP A 242 21.05 20.21 -25.43
C ASP A 242 21.11 20.14 -23.91
N ARG A 243 19.95 19.99 -23.25
CA ARG A 243 19.84 19.91 -21.80
C ARG A 243 19.88 18.46 -21.27
N ARG A 244 19.87 17.44 -22.13
CA ARG A 244 19.90 16.03 -21.69
C ARG A 244 21.12 15.75 -20.80
N LYS A 245 22.33 15.97 -21.31
CA LYS A 245 23.56 15.70 -20.55
C LYS A 245 23.68 16.53 -19.27
N PRO A 246 23.41 17.86 -19.28
CA PRO A 246 23.34 18.63 -18.05
C PRO A 246 22.35 18.08 -17.02
N ALA A 247 21.11 17.76 -17.42
CA ALA A 247 20.08 17.22 -16.54
C ALA A 247 20.48 15.87 -15.92
N MET A 248 21.04 14.97 -16.72
CA MET A 248 21.55 13.67 -16.25
C MET A 248 22.70 13.83 -15.25
N ASN A 249 23.47 14.92 -15.32
CA ASN A 249 24.53 15.27 -14.36
C ASN A 249 24.01 16.10 -13.16
N GLY A 250 22.69 16.20 -13.00
CA GLY A 250 22.08 16.91 -11.87
C GLY A 250 22.06 18.43 -11.98
N LEU A 251 22.46 19.01 -13.13
CA LEU A 251 22.44 20.47 -13.34
C LEU A 251 21.02 20.96 -13.61
N PRO A 252 20.56 22.01 -12.90
CA PRO A 252 19.22 22.55 -13.08
C PRO A 252 19.05 23.23 -14.44
N THR A 253 17.83 23.22 -14.94
CA THR A 253 17.44 23.90 -16.19
C THR A 253 16.35 24.92 -15.87
N ARG A 254 16.46 26.14 -16.37
CA ARG A 254 15.42 27.17 -16.22
C ARG A 254 14.14 26.74 -16.93
N THR A 255 12.99 27.00 -16.26
CA THR A 255 11.65 26.69 -16.77
C THR A 255 10.64 27.70 -16.24
N ASN A 256 9.54 27.85 -16.99
CA ASN A 256 8.37 28.63 -16.53
C ASN A 256 7.26 27.73 -15.95
N ALA A 257 7.52 26.42 -15.82
CA ALA A 257 6.56 25.50 -15.19
C ALA A 257 6.36 25.86 -13.71
N PRO A 258 5.17 25.63 -13.15
CA PRO A 258 4.90 25.85 -11.73
C PRO A 258 5.76 24.94 -10.85
N ASP A 259 6.06 25.39 -9.64
CA ASP A 259 6.78 24.58 -8.65
C ASP A 259 6.03 23.28 -8.35
N GLY A 260 6.76 22.18 -8.25
CA GLY A 260 6.21 20.85 -8.00
C GLY A 260 6.99 19.72 -8.71
N LEU A 261 6.47 18.51 -8.54
CA LEU A 261 7.05 17.32 -9.19
C LEU A 261 6.53 17.20 -10.63
N CYS A 262 7.38 16.66 -11.51
CA CYS A 262 7.04 16.44 -12.91
C CYS A 262 7.71 15.17 -13.47
N ARG A 263 7.12 14.63 -14.56
CA ARG A 263 7.80 13.67 -15.44
C ARG A 263 8.71 14.45 -16.36
N LEU A 264 10.01 14.24 -16.25
CA LEU A 264 11.01 14.97 -17.03
C LEU A 264 11.40 14.19 -18.27
N TYR A 265 11.35 14.85 -19.43
CA TYR A 265 11.68 14.29 -20.74
C TYR A 265 12.78 15.10 -21.41
N CYS A 266 13.54 14.41 -22.24
CA CYS A 266 14.43 14.99 -23.24
C CYS A 266 14.55 13.97 -24.36
N ASP A 267 13.64 14.04 -25.36
CA ASP A 267 13.26 13.01 -26.33
C ASP A 267 12.61 11.80 -25.64
N ASP A 268 13.29 11.15 -24.68
CA ASP A 268 12.80 10.05 -23.86
C ASP A 268 12.44 10.50 -22.44
N PHE A 269 11.69 9.65 -21.73
CA PHE A 269 11.43 9.82 -20.29
C PHE A 269 12.73 9.65 -19.49
N LEU A 270 13.18 10.69 -18.81
CA LEU A 270 14.39 10.65 -17.98
C LEU A 270 14.12 10.17 -16.55
N GLY A 271 12.92 10.49 -16.02
CA GLY A 271 12.54 10.19 -14.65
C GLY A 271 11.69 11.27 -14.01
N VAL A 272 11.73 11.35 -12.67
CA VAL A 272 11.01 12.35 -11.91
C VAL A 272 11.89 13.57 -11.67
N GLY A 273 11.42 14.73 -12.09
CA GLY A 273 12.00 16.05 -11.81
C GLY A 273 11.24 16.81 -10.74
N ALA A 274 11.89 17.82 -10.17
CA ALA A 274 11.24 18.82 -9.31
C ALA A 274 11.53 20.22 -9.83
N VAL A 275 10.48 21.02 -10.01
CA VAL A 275 10.53 22.42 -10.30
C VAL A 275 10.54 23.18 -8.99
N GLN A 276 11.51 24.06 -8.80
CA GLN A 276 11.63 24.96 -7.65
C GLN A 276 12.22 26.31 -8.11
N HIS A 277 11.55 27.40 -7.77
CA HIS A 277 12.00 28.76 -8.07
C HIS A 277 12.43 28.97 -9.54
N GLY A 278 11.60 28.51 -10.49
CA GLY A 278 11.83 28.68 -11.93
C GLY A 278 12.95 27.82 -12.51
N SER A 279 13.34 26.77 -11.81
CA SER A 279 14.34 25.81 -12.28
C SER A 279 13.88 24.36 -12.01
N VAL A 280 14.08 23.48 -12.99
CA VAL A 280 13.82 22.03 -12.83
C VAL A 280 15.13 21.28 -12.66
N SER A 281 15.17 20.33 -11.75
CA SER A 281 16.25 19.36 -11.57
C SER A 281 15.73 17.94 -11.56
N LEU A 282 16.46 17.00 -12.17
CA LEU A 282 16.14 15.57 -12.12
C LEU A 282 16.41 15.03 -10.71
N LYS A 283 15.40 14.45 -10.07
CA LYS A 283 15.49 13.88 -8.73
C LYS A 283 15.63 12.35 -8.75
N VAL A 284 14.96 11.70 -9.69
CA VAL A 284 15.03 10.26 -9.88
C VAL A 284 15.43 9.95 -11.31
N HIS A 285 16.59 9.34 -11.46
CA HIS A 285 17.11 8.87 -12.73
C HIS A 285 16.56 7.46 -13.00
N LEU A 286 15.77 7.30 -14.04
CA LEU A 286 15.19 6.02 -14.45
C LEU A 286 15.79 5.50 -15.75
N TYR A 287 16.34 6.36 -16.58
CA TYR A 287 17.01 6.02 -17.84
C TYR A 287 18.41 6.66 -17.91
N GLY A 288 19.33 5.98 -18.59
CA GLY A 288 20.74 6.33 -18.68
C GLY A 288 21.61 5.23 -18.04
N GLU A 289 22.85 5.14 -18.47
CA GLU A 289 23.86 4.18 -17.97
C GLU A 289 24.07 4.27 -16.47
#